data_1dbccc834eeb3685f1c155539cd965f3
#
_entry.id   1dbccc834eeb3685f1c155539cd965f3
#
_cell.length_a   1.000
_cell.length_b   1.000
_cell.length_c   1.000
_cell.angle_alpha   90.00
_cell.angle_beta   90.00
_cell.angle_gamma   90.00
#
_symmetry.space_group_name_H-M   'P 1'
#
loop_
_entity.id
_entity.type
_entity.pdbx_description
1 polymer ?
#
loop_
_entity_poly.entity_id
_entity_poly.type
_entity_poly.pdbx_seq_one_letter_code
_entity_poly.pdbx_strand_id
1 'polypeptide(L)'
;MTDQTVPPEPTDSSDHSEPTEQRPTAPAAPGVPETARARWSELAAAVGRARAAYYDAVDAESPLSDADYDALYRELEDLEAAYPELASAGTPTAEVGGSRTQAFAPVTHLERMYSLQDVFSLDEVEEWAQRVAAELGVPDAELPMTAEVKIDGLAIALTYEDGVLTRAATRGDGTTGEDVTANVATISSIPQRLTGDDAPALIEVRGEVYFPVEAFAEFNRARQEENAAR
;
A
#
# COMPACT_ATOMS: atom_id res chain seq x y z
N MET A 1 61.41 41.15 21.41
CA MET A 1 62.75 40.71 21.11
C MET A 1 62.69 39.21 20.94
N THR A 2 62.74 38.60 19.78
CA THR A 2 63.49 38.81 18.57
C THR A 2 62.66 38.23 17.41
N ASP A 3 62.54 39.05 16.41
CA ASP A 3 62.11 38.79 15.06
C ASP A 3 63.05 37.78 14.37
N GLN A 4 62.49 36.75 13.71
CA GLN A 4 63.16 35.96 12.70
C GLN A 4 62.28 35.72 11.49
N THR A 5 62.51 36.56 10.52
CA THR A 5 62.09 36.51 9.16
C THR A 5 62.72 35.30 8.44
N VAL A 6 61.93 34.43 7.83
CA VAL A 6 62.34 33.34 6.91
C VAL A 6 62.07 33.80 5.49
N PRO A 7 63.01 33.65 4.53
CA PRO A 7 62.84 34.06 3.14
C PRO A 7 61.98 33.04 2.33
N PRO A 8 61.43 33.48 1.18
CA PRO A 8 60.56 32.60 0.34
C PRO A 8 61.44 31.70 -0.56
N GLU A 9 61.01 30.45 -0.68
CA GLU A 9 61.56 29.49 -1.65
C GLU A 9 61.00 29.71 -3.06
N PRO A 10 61.74 29.30 -4.11
CA PRO A 10 61.41 29.59 -5.50
C PRO A 10 60.33 28.58 -6.03
N THR A 11 59.37 29.11 -6.80
CA THR A 11 58.42 28.39 -7.60
C THR A 11 59.08 27.61 -8.72
N ASP A 12 59.05 26.31 -8.70
CA ASP A 12 59.32 25.45 -9.86
C ASP A 12 57.98 25.00 -10.49
N SER A 13 57.71 25.52 -11.68
CA SER A 13 56.60 25.19 -12.53
C SER A 13 57.04 24.11 -13.50
N SER A 14 56.80 22.85 -13.17
CA SER A 14 56.88 21.77 -14.13
C SER A 14 55.44 21.25 -14.41
N ASP A 15 54.96 21.70 -15.55
CA ASP A 15 53.79 21.22 -16.27
C ASP A 15 53.96 19.74 -16.62
N HIS A 16 53.26 18.85 -15.90
CA HIS A 16 53.08 17.46 -16.30
C HIS A 16 51.58 17.25 -16.57
N SER A 17 51.20 17.57 -17.80
CA SER A 17 49.93 17.15 -18.37
C SER A 17 49.95 15.62 -18.56
N GLU A 18 49.41 14.87 -17.61
CA GLU A 18 49.11 13.46 -17.81
C GLU A 18 47.90 13.35 -18.77
N PRO A 19 47.91 12.40 -19.74
CA PRO A 19 46.77 12.17 -20.61
C PRO A 19 45.65 11.56 -19.79
N THR A 20 44.50 12.23 -19.70
CA THR A 20 43.27 11.74 -19.10
C THR A 20 42.79 10.50 -19.87
N GLU A 21 43.07 9.34 -19.32
CA GLU A 21 42.55 8.06 -19.77
C GLU A 21 41.04 8.12 -19.68
N GLN A 22 40.35 8.23 -20.79
CA GLN A 22 38.90 8.18 -20.90
C GLN A 22 38.45 6.77 -20.46
N ARG A 23 37.92 6.69 -19.22
CA ARG A 23 37.23 5.53 -18.70
C ARG A 23 36.10 5.17 -19.70
N PRO A 24 36.01 3.94 -20.21
CA PRO A 24 34.92 3.58 -21.09
C PRO A 24 33.58 3.76 -20.35
N THR A 25 32.75 4.64 -20.88
CA THR A 25 31.37 4.78 -20.45
C THR A 25 30.67 3.44 -20.63
N ALA A 26 30.18 2.86 -19.54
CA ALA A 26 29.33 1.67 -19.61
C ALA A 26 28.19 1.95 -20.60
N PRO A 27 27.80 0.97 -21.43
CA PRO A 27 26.66 1.15 -22.33
C PRO A 27 25.44 1.55 -21.50
N ALA A 28 24.74 2.60 -21.93
CA ALA A 28 23.49 3.00 -21.31
C ALA A 28 22.56 1.77 -21.25
N ALA A 29 21.95 1.53 -20.12
CA ALA A 29 20.97 0.46 -19.98
C ALA A 29 19.92 0.63 -21.11
N PRO A 30 19.51 -0.46 -21.79
CA PRO A 30 18.52 -0.37 -22.84
C PRO A 30 17.25 0.23 -22.22
N GLY A 31 16.83 1.40 -22.73
CA GLY A 31 15.61 2.06 -22.26
C GLY A 31 14.40 1.16 -22.46
N VAL A 32 13.33 1.43 -21.71
CA VAL A 32 12.08 0.66 -21.79
C VAL A 32 11.59 0.58 -23.23
N PRO A 33 11.37 -0.64 -23.78
CA PRO A 33 10.80 -0.79 -25.13
C PRO A 33 9.45 -0.08 -25.25
N GLU A 34 9.18 0.51 -26.40
CA GLU A 34 7.92 1.25 -26.62
C GLU A 34 6.68 0.34 -26.46
N THR A 35 6.78 -0.91 -26.86
CA THR A 35 5.74 -1.93 -26.65
C THR A 35 5.47 -2.20 -25.17
N ALA A 36 6.51 -2.29 -24.33
CA ALA A 36 6.36 -2.47 -22.90
C ALA A 36 5.73 -1.23 -22.24
N ARG A 37 6.15 -0.02 -22.67
CA ARG A 37 5.56 1.23 -22.18
C ARG A 37 4.09 1.37 -22.57
N ALA A 38 3.74 1.03 -23.79
CA ALA A 38 2.35 1.06 -24.27
C ALA A 38 1.48 0.06 -23.49
N ARG A 39 1.99 -1.17 -23.30
CA ARG A 39 1.28 -2.20 -22.54
C ARG A 39 1.11 -1.80 -21.07
N TRP A 40 2.14 -1.27 -20.44
CA TRP A 40 2.05 -0.75 -19.07
C TRP A 40 0.97 0.34 -18.95
N SER A 41 0.95 1.30 -19.88
CA SER A 41 -0.04 2.38 -19.85
C SER A 41 -1.48 1.87 -20.02
N GLU A 42 -1.69 0.86 -20.86
CA GLU A 42 -2.99 0.19 -21.04
C GLU A 42 -3.44 -0.51 -19.75
N LEU A 43 -2.56 -1.29 -19.12
CA LEU A 43 -2.80 -2.01 -17.88
C LEU A 43 -3.07 -1.05 -16.72
N ALA A 44 -2.22 -0.04 -16.54
CA ALA A 44 -2.39 0.96 -15.48
C ALA A 44 -3.73 1.68 -15.61
N ALA A 45 -4.15 2.03 -16.84
CA ALA A 45 -5.44 2.62 -17.08
C ALA A 45 -6.61 1.65 -16.81
N ALA A 46 -6.47 0.37 -17.14
CA ALA A 46 -7.50 -0.64 -16.90
C ALA A 46 -7.67 -0.93 -15.41
N VAL A 47 -6.56 -1.15 -14.69
CA VAL A 47 -6.54 -1.35 -13.24
C VAL A 47 -7.09 -0.11 -12.52
N GLY A 48 -6.67 1.09 -12.93
CA GLY A 48 -7.18 2.34 -12.35
C GLY A 48 -8.69 2.52 -12.53
N ARG A 49 -9.24 2.20 -13.71
CA ARG A 49 -10.70 2.24 -13.93
C ARG A 49 -11.46 1.22 -13.11
N ALA A 50 -10.95 -0.02 -13.04
CA ALA A 50 -11.59 -1.06 -12.24
C ALA A 50 -11.59 -0.71 -10.76
N ARG A 51 -10.47 -0.16 -10.25
CA ARG A 51 -10.35 0.33 -8.88
C ARG A 51 -11.31 1.49 -8.62
N ALA A 52 -11.37 2.49 -9.48
CA ALA A 52 -12.32 3.58 -9.34
C ALA A 52 -13.78 3.09 -9.36
N ALA A 53 -14.13 2.13 -10.21
CA ALA A 53 -15.46 1.54 -10.23
C ALA A 53 -15.78 0.78 -8.93
N TYR A 54 -14.81 0.08 -8.35
CA TYR A 54 -14.98 -0.67 -7.11
C TYR A 54 -15.12 0.25 -5.88
N TYR A 55 -14.30 1.32 -5.79
CA TYR A 55 -14.27 2.18 -4.60
C TYR A 55 -15.15 3.43 -4.69
N ASP A 56 -15.31 4.01 -5.88
CA ASP A 56 -15.92 5.34 -6.04
C ASP A 56 -17.34 5.30 -6.62
N ALA A 57 -17.76 4.20 -7.24
CA ALA A 57 -19.06 4.12 -7.89
C ALA A 57 -20.12 3.50 -6.97
N VAL A 58 -21.09 4.31 -6.57
CA VAL A 58 -22.17 3.92 -5.66
C VAL A 58 -23.12 2.86 -6.28
N ASP A 59 -23.19 2.74 -7.62
CA ASP A 59 -24.14 1.88 -8.33
C ASP A 59 -23.55 1.19 -9.59
N ALA A 60 -22.22 1.15 -9.77
CA ALA A 60 -21.62 0.50 -10.92
C ALA A 60 -21.08 -0.88 -10.56
N GLU A 61 -21.52 -1.90 -11.30
CA GLU A 61 -20.83 -3.19 -11.28
C GLU A 61 -19.40 -2.99 -11.77
N SER A 62 -18.44 -3.64 -11.08
CA SER A 62 -17.06 -3.63 -11.57
C SER A 62 -17.04 -4.16 -13.02
N PRO A 63 -16.39 -3.46 -13.95
CA PRO A 63 -16.32 -3.91 -15.35
C PRO A 63 -15.48 -5.19 -15.53
N LEU A 64 -14.81 -5.63 -14.46
CA LEU A 64 -13.94 -6.80 -14.44
C LEU A 64 -14.37 -7.74 -13.32
N SER A 65 -14.26 -9.06 -13.55
CA SER A 65 -14.29 -10.02 -12.45
C SER A 65 -13.03 -9.90 -11.59
N ASP A 66 -13.09 -10.36 -10.34
CA ASP A 66 -11.92 -10.36 -9.44
C ASP A 66 -10.73 -11.09 -10.09
N ALA A 67 -10.96 -12.25 -10.72
CA ALA A 67 -9.92 -13.00 -11.42
C ALA A 67 -9.30 -12.25 -12.60
N ASP A 68 -10.11 -11.48 -13.36
CA ASP A 68 -9.60 -10.67 -14.47
C ASP A 68 -8.81 -9.46 -13.93
N TYR A 69 -9.29 -8.85 -12.85
CA TYR A 69 -8.57 -7.77 -12.18
C TYR A 69 -7.19 -8.22 -11.69
N ASP A 70 -7.15 -9.35 -10.98
CA ASP A 70 -5.91 -9.93 -10.45
C ASP A 70 -4.91 -10.28 -11.56
N ALA A 71 -5.41 -10.81 -12.69
CA ALA A 71 -4.55 -11.10 -13.85
C ALA A 71 -3.93 -9.83 -14.44
N LEU A 72 -4.70 -8.75 -14.60
CA LEU A 72 -4.19 -7.47 -15.11
C LEU A 72 -3.23 -6.80 -14.12
N TYR A 73 -3.54 -6.88 -12.84
CA TYR A 73 -2.69 -6.32 -11.78
C TYR A 73 -1.33 -7.00 -11.72
N ARG A 74 -1.31 -8.34 -11.79
CA ARG A 74 -0.07 -9.13 -11.83
C ARG A 74 0.77 -8.81 -13.08
N GLU A 75 0.15 -8.73 -14.25
CA GLU A 75 0.88 -8.36 -15.48
C GLU A 75 1.50 -6.96 -15.36
N LEU A 76 0.83 -6.03 -14.67
CA LEU A 76 1.35 -4.69 -14.39
C LEU A 76 2.57 -4.76 -13.47
N GLU A 77 2.50 -5.52 -12.37
CA GLU A 77 3.63 -5.75 -11.44
C GLU A 77 4.83 -6.39 -12.15
N ASP A 78 4.60 -7.40 -12.99
CA ASP A 78 5.65 -8.07 -13.77
C ASP A 78 6.37 -7.08 -14.70
N LEU A 79 5.63 -6.18 -15.36
CA LEU A 79 6.22 -5.15 -16.21
C LEU A 79 7.02 -4.12 -15.41
N GLU A 80 6.57 -3.74 -14.22
CA GLU A 80 7.28 -2.82 -13.35
C GLU A 80 8.52 -3.46 -12.73
N ALA A 81 8.47 -4.76 -12.42
CA ALA A 81 9.63 -5.52 -11.98
C ALA A 81 10.68 -5.66 -13.10
N ALA A 82 10.23 -5.92 -14.35
CA ALA A 82 11.12 -6.01 -15.51
C ALA A 82 11.71 -4.65 -15.92
N TYR A 83 10.95 -3.57 -15.71
CA TYR A 83 11.30 -2.20 -16.10
C TYR A 83 11.01 -1.20 -14.97
N PRO A 84 11.86 -1.13 -13.94
CA PRO A 84 11.62 -0.25 -12.78
C PRO A 84 11.41 1.23 -13.12
N GLU A 85 11.84 1.66 -14.31
CA GLU A 85 11.59 3.01 -14.82
C GLU A 85 10.12 3.32 -15.10
N LEU A 86 9.26 2.28 -15.22
CA LEU A 86 7.82 2.40 -15.37
C LEU A 86 7.11 2.63 -14.02
N ALA A 87 7.66 2.09 -12.94
CA ALA A 87 7.15 2.26 -11.58
C ALA A 87 7.41 3.69 -11.09
N SER A 88 6.60 4.64 -11.55
CA SER A 88 6.65 6.03 -11.13
C SER A 88 5.66 6.31 -9.99
N ALA A 89 5.85 7.42 -9.27
CA ALA A 89 4.86 7.89 -8.31
C ALA A 89 3.50 8.10 -9.00
N GLY A 90 2.45 7.41 -8.52
CA GLY A 90 1.10 7.44 -9.10
C GLY A 90 0.74 6.21 -9.95
N THR A 91 1.60 5.17 -9.97
CA THR A 91 1.19 3.88 -10.52
C THR A 91 0.15 3.20 -9.61
N PRO A 92 -0.87 2.51 -10.16
CA PRO A 92 -1.85 1.78 -9.34
C PRO A 92 -1.25 0.77 -8.38
N THR A 93 -0.07 0.22 -8.67
CA THR A 93 0.63 -0.73 -7.79
C THR A 93 1.28 -0.05 -6.58
N ALA A 94 1.63 1.24 -6.66
CA ALA A 94 2.16 2.03 -5.54
C ALA A 94 1.06 2.60 -4.64
N GLU A 95 -0.18 2.65 -5.12
CA GLU A 95 -1.32 3.20 -4.40
C GLU A 95 -2.09 2.09 -3.67
N VAL A 96 -2.40 2.30 -2.40
CA VAL A 96 -3.21 1.40 -1.59
C VAL A 96 -4.59 2.04 -1.41
N GLY A 97 -5.65 1.36 -1.85
CA GLY A 97 -7.03 1.83 -1.68
C GLY A 97 -7.57 2.73 -2.79
N GLY A 98 -8.82 3.19 -2.63
CA GLY A 98 -9.54 4.07 -3.56
C GLY A 98 -9.22 5.56 -3.37
N SER A 99 -9.72 6.40 -4.29
CA SER A 99 -9.68 7.85 -4.13
C SER A 99 -10.55 8.28 -2.93
N ARG A 100 -10.12 9.33 -2.23
CA ARG A 100 -10.89 9.87 -1.11
C ARG A 100 -12.18 10.51 -1.62
N THR A 101 -13.31 10.09 -1.09
CA THR A 101 -14.56 10.84 -1.26
C THR A 101 -14.48 12.14 -0.46
N GLN A 102 -14.99 13.25 -0.98
CA GLN A 102 -14.99 14.53 -0.25
C GLN A 102 -16.02 14.59 0.91
N ALA A 103 -16.70 13.47 1.17
CA ALA A 103 -17.77 13.40 2.17
C ALA A 103 -17.28 13.31 3.62
N PHE A 104 -16.05 12.85 3.84
CA PHE A 104 -15.49 12.62 5.16
C PHE A 104 -14.19 13.41 5.38
N ALA A 105 -13.93 13.78 6.63
CA ALA A 105 -12.70 14.48 6.99
C ALA A 105 -11.48 13.52 6.85
N PRO A 106 -10.34 14.02 6.35
CA PRO A 106 -9.14 13.19 6.28
C PRO A 106 -8.54 12.95 7.66
N VAL A 107 -8.05 11.72 7.88
CA VAL A 107 -7.35 11.30 9.11
C VAL A 107 -6.00 10.72 8.73
N THR A 108 -4.92 11.27 9.28
CA THR A 108 -3.59 10.66 9.17
C THR A 108 -3.46 9.54 10.20
N HIS A 109 -3.03 8.35 9.75
CA HIS A 109 -2.80 7.20 10.60
C HIS A 109 -1.62 7.42 11.54
N LEU A 110 -1.67 6.84 12.74
CA LEU A 110 -0.55 6.81 13.68
C LEU A 110 0.64 6.05 13.10
N GLU A 111 0.34 4.92 12.46
CA GLU A 111 1.29 4.08 11.75
C GLU A 111 0.70 3.69 10.40
N ARG A 112 1.52 3.59 9.37
CA ARG A 112 1.06 3.23 8.04
C ARG A 112 0.28 1.91 8.02
N MET A 113 -0.83 1.88 7.28
CA MET A 113 -1.60 0.67 7.01
C MET A 113 -1.16 0.08 5.67
N TYR A 114 -0.61 -1.12 5.72
CA TYR A 114 -0.13 -1.83 4.53
C TYR A 114 -1.21 -2.76 3.97
N SER A 115 -1.06 -3.13 2.69
CA SER A 115 -1.75 -4.27 2.11
C SER A 115 -1.02 -5.57 2.47
N LEU A 116 -1.74 -6.69 2.42
CA LEU A 116 -1.12 -8.01 2.39
C LEU A 116 -0.67 -8.31 0.96
N GLN A 117 0.42 -9.05 0.82
CA GLN A 117 0.86 -9.57 -0.46
C GLN A 117 0.00 -10.80 -0.79
N ASP A 118 -0.50 -10.87 -2.01
CA ASP A 118 -1.29 -12.00 -2.48
C ASP A 118 -0.39 -13.09 -3.06
N VAL A 119 -0.78 -14.35 -2.89
CA VAL A 119 -0.19 -15.53 -3.52
C VAL A 119 -1.30 -16.37 -4.12
N PHE A 120 -1.04 -17.00 -5.27
CA PHE A 120 -2.06 -17.66 -6.07
C PHE A 120 -1.79 -19.15 -6.28
N SER A 121 -0.68 -19.66 -5.76
CA SER A 121 -0.32 -21.07 -5.83
C SER A 121 0.32 -21.55 -4.53
N LEU A 122 0.31 -22.86 -4.32
CA LEU A 122 1.01 -23.46 -3.19
C LEU A 122 2.54 -23.31 -3.30
N ASP A 123 3.06 -23.30 -4.52
CA ASP A 123 4.49 -23.10 -4.76
C ASP A 123 4.93 -21.70 -4.29
N GLU A 124 4.13 -20.67 -4.56
CA GLU A 124 4.39 -19.30 -4.05
C GLU A 124 4.34 -19.21 -2.52
N VAL A 125 3.45 -19.99 -1.86
CA VAL A 125 3.43 -20.11 -0.39
C VAL A 125 4.71 -20.75 0.13
N GLU A 126 5.19 -21.81 -0.52
CA GLU A 126 6.44 -22.48 -0.15
C GLU A 126 7.64 -21.55 -0.33
N GLU A 127 7.72 -20.83 -1.44
CA GLU A 127 8.76 -19.82 -1.66
C GLU A 127 8.73 -18.69 -0.63
N TRP A 128 7.55 -18.21 -0.29
CA TRP A 128 7.37 -17.21 0.78
C TRP A 128 7.85 -17.75 2.13
N ALA A 129 7.45 -18.97 2.50
CA ALA A 129 7.87 -19.61 3.74
C ALA A 129 9.41 -19.78 3.81
N GLN A 130 10.03 -20.19 2.71
CA GLN A 130 11.49 -20.32 2.61
C GLN A 130 12.20 -18.97 2.79
N ARG A 131 11.69 -17.89 2.18
CA ARG A 131 12.23 -16.52 2.38
C ARG A 131 12.16 -16.10 3.83
N VAL A 132 10.98 -16.26 4.46
CA VAL A 132 10.78 -15.90 5.88
C VAL A 132 11.69 -16.72 6.79
N ALA A 133 11.79 -18.03 6.57
CA ALA A 133 12.67 -18.90 7.34
C ALA A 133 14.14 -18.46 7.24
N ALA A 134 14.58 -18.11 6.01
CA ALA A 134 15.93 -17.62 5.77
C ALA A 134 16.21 -16.30 6.49
N GLU A 135 15.26 -15.35 6.49
CA GLU A 135 15.37 -14.07 7.21
C GLU A 135 15.45 -14.27 8.74
N LEU A 136 14.69 -15.24 9.27
CA LEU A 136 14.70 -15.59 10.69
C LEU A 136 15.89 -16.47 11.08
N GLY A 137 16.62 -17.03 10.12
CA GLY A 137 17.74 -17.94 10.36
C GLY A 137 17.30 -19.30 10.96
N VAL A 138 16.08 -19.75 10.66
CA VAL A 138 15.53 -21.05 11.11
C VAL A 138 15.32 -21.96 9.89
N PRO A 139 15.36 -23.31 10.05
CA PRO A 139 14.93 -24.21 9.01
C PRO A 139 13.46 -23.97 8.64
N ASP A 140 13.12 -24.01 7.35
CA ASP A 140 11.74 -23.81 6.85
C ASP A 140 10.74 -24.81 7.46
N ALA A 141 11.16 -26.06 7.68
CA ALA A 141 10.36 -27.10 8.34
C ALA A 141 10.03 -26.80 9.82
N GLU A 142 10.71 -25.86 10.45
CA GLU A 142 10.50 -25.43 11.83
C GLU A 142 9.75 -24.07 11.94
N LEU A 143 9.39 -23.47 10.82
CA LEU A 143 8.66 -22.19 10.80
C LEU A 143 7.20 -22.42 11.25
N PRO A 144 6.80 -21.94 12.45
CA PRO A 144 5.43 -22.03 12.88
C PRO A 144 4.57 -21.02 12.10
N MET A 145 3.48 -21.51 11.49
CA MET A 145 2.55 -20.68 10.73
C MET A 145 1.14 -20.85 11.24
N THR A 146 0.34 -19.80 11.14
CA THR A 146 -1.12 -19.85 11.32
C THR A 146 -1.79 -19.58 9.98
N ALA A 147 -2.95 -20.19 9.78
CA ALA A 147 -3.80 -19.93 8.63
C ALA A 147 -5.15 -19.38 9.12
N GLU A 148 -5.56 -18.27 8.56
CA GLU A 148 -6.80 -17.58 8.92
C GLU A 148 -7.59 -17.23 7.66
N VAL A 149 -8.91 -17.11 7.79
CA VAL A 149 -9.75 -16.62 6.70
C VAL A 149 -9.51 -15.12 6.55
N LYS A 150 -9.10 -14.69 5.35
CA LYS A 150 -9.07 -13.26 5.01
C LYS A 150 -10.48 -12.81 4.66
N ILE A 151 -11.10 -12.09 5.58
CA ILE A 151 -12.42 -11.50 5.35
C ILE A 151 -12.29 -10.36 4.34
N ASP A 152 -13.21 -10.32 3.39
CA ASP A 152 -13.34 -9.23 2.43
C ASP A 152 -14.33 -8.18 2.97
N GLY A 153 -13.86 -6.92 3.03
CA GLY A 153 -14.63 -5.82 3.60
C GLY A 153 -13.85 -4.50 3.50
N LEU A 154 -14.08 -3.61 4.46
CA LEU A 154 -13.41 -2.32 4.55
C LEU A 154 -12.43 -2.33 5.73
N ALA A 155 -11.15 -2.19 5.42
CA ALA A 155 -10.11 -2.08 6.44
C ALA A 155 -10.30 -0.83 7.29
N ILE A 156 -10.19 -1.00 8.61
CA ILE A 156 -10.44 0.06 9.58
C ILE A 156 -9.37 0.12 10.66
N ALA A 157 -9.02 1.32 11.09
CA ALA A 157 -8.22 1.61 12.27
C ALA A 157 -9.10 2.27 13.34
N LEU A 158 -9.13 1.69 14.53
CA LEU A 158 -9.86 2.15 15.71
C LEU A 158 -8.88 2.66 16.75
N THR A 159 -8.92 3.95 17.06
CA THR A 159 -8.07 4.57 18.08
C THR A 159 -8.82 4.71 19.38
N TYR A 160 -8.24 4.14 20.44
CA TYR A 160 -8.73 4.29 21.81
C TYR A 160 -7.70 5.08 22.63
N GLU A 161 -8.18 6.10 23.30
CA GLU A 161 -7.42 6.90 24.27
C GLU A 161 -8.02 6.70 25.68
N ASP A 162 -7.21 6.33 26.64
CA ASP A 162 -7.64 5.99 27.99
C ASP A 162 -8.83 5.01 28.00
N GLY A 163 -8.80 4.04 27.08
CA GLY A 163 -9.82 3.04 26.92
C GLY A 163 -11.11 3.51 26.21
N VAL A 164 -11.22 4.75 25.77
CA VAL A 164 -12.39 5.29 25.06
C VAL A 164 -12.09 5.34 23.55
N LEU A 165 -13.04 4.89 22.72
CA LEU A 165 -12.94 5.05 21.27
C LEU A 165 -13.04 6.54 20.92
N THR A 166 -11.95 7.12 20.46
CA THR A 166 -11.88 8.56 20.10
C THR A 166 -11.91 8.76 18.60
N ARG A 167 -11.51 7.75 17.80
CA ARG A 167 -11.44 7.86 16.36
C ARG A 167 -11.56 6.50 15.66
N ALA A 168 -12.20 6.51 14.51
CA ALA A 168 -12.19 5.40 13.57
C ALA A 168 -11.91 5.94 12.17
N ALA A 169 -10.99 5.31 11.44
CA ALA A 169 -10.60 5.74 10.10
C ALA A 169 -10.53 4.57 9.12
N THR A 170 -10.93 4.78 7.88
CA THR A 170 -10.68 3.82 6.80
C THR A 170 -9.20 3.77 6.47
N ARG A 171 -8.72 2.73 5.79
CA ARG A 171 -7.32 2.62 5.39
C ARG A 171 -6.88 3.76 4.45
N GLY A 172 -7.73 4.14 3.49
CA GLY A 172 -7.38 5.10 2.45
C GLY A 172 -6.16 4.66 1.64
N ASP A 173 -5.20 5.55 1.45
CA ASP A 173 -3.91 5.29 0.79
C ASP A 173 -2.85 4.65 1.72
N GLY A 174 -3.27 4.23 2.89
CA GLY A 174 -2.41 3.65 3.92
C GLY A 174 -1.72 4.68 4.83
N THR A 175 -1.64 5.93 4.44
CA THR A 175 -1.11 7.04 5.25
C THR A 175 -2.24 7.93 5.76
N THR A 176 -3.24 8.15 4.92
CA THR A 176 -4.40 8.99 5.23
C THR A 176 -5.68 8.25 4.84
N GLY A 177 -6.57 8.07 5.79
CA GLY A 177 -7.92 7.52 5.60
C GLY A 177 -8.99 8.59 5.75
N GLU A 178 -10.23 8.15 5.88
CA GLU A 178 -11.42 8.97 6.10
C GLU A 178 -11.94 8.76 7.52
N ASP A 179 -12.35 9.83 8.20
CA ASP A 179 -12.97 9.74 9.52
C ASP A 179 -14.36 9.14 9.40
N VAL A 180 -14.52 7.94 9.94
CA VAL A 180 -15.78 7.20 9.98
C VAL A 180 -16.22 6.91 11.41
N THR A 181 -15.75 7.72 12.38
CA THR A 181 -16.03 7.54 13.81
C THR A 181 -17.52 7.46 14.10
N ALA A 182 -18.32 8.37 13.51
CA ALA A 182 -19.76 8.37 13.70
C ALA A 182 -20.45 7.14 13.12
N ASN A 183 -19.95 6.61 12.00
CA ASN A 183 -20.45 5.38 11.38
C ASN A 183 -20.14 4.18 12.26
N VAL A 184 -18.90 4.07 12.74
CA VAL A 184 -18.45 2.99 13.62
C VAL A 184 -19.21 2.97 14.95
N ALA A 185 -19.60 4.12 15.47
CA ALA A 185 -20.42 4.21 16.69
C ALA A 185 -21.78 3.50 16.55
N THR A 186 -22.26 3.26 15.33
CA THR A 186 -23.51 2.49 15.07
C THR A 186 -23.30 0.97 15.07
N ILE A 187 -22.06 0.49 15.05
CA ILE A 187 -21.72 -0.93 15.02
C ILE A 187 -21.66 -1.46 16.45
N SER A 188 -22.68 -2.19 16.86
CA SER A 188 -22.83 -2.65 18.24
C SER A 188 -21.74 -3.63 18.73
N SER A 189 -21.07 -4.33 17.79
CA SER A 189 -19.97 -5.24 18.09
C SER A 189 -18.65 -4.52 18.36
N ILE A 190 -18.54 -3.22 18.03
CA ILE A 190 -17.35 -2.42 18.32
C ILE A 190 -17.52 -1.71 19.67
N PRO A 191 -16.72 -2.03 20.68
CA PRO A 191 -16.85 -1.41 21.98
C PRO A 191 -16.47 0.07 21.93
N GLN A 192 -17.35 0.94 22.42
CA GLN A 192 -17.07 2.37 22.59
C GLN A 192 -16.09 2.64 23.75
N ARG A 193 -15.93 1.66 24.63
CA ARG A 193 -14.97 1.68 25.75
C ARG A 193 -14.41 0.28 25.95
N LEU A 194 -13.11 0.20 26.06
CA LEU A 194 -12.41 -1.04 26.46
C LEU A 194 -12.73 -1.35 27.91
N THR A 195 -12.89 -2.64 28.22
CA THR A 195 -13.15 -3.14 29.58
C THR A 195 -11.83 -3.61 30.19
N GLY A 196 -11.63 -3.34 31.47
CA GLY A 196 -10.43 -3.69 32.25
C GLY A 196 -9.71 -2.45 32.77
N ASP A 197 -8.96 -2.66 33.86
CA ASP A 197 -8.25 -1.56 34.55
C ASP A 197 -6.88 -1.26 33.92
N ASP A 198 -6.42 -2.09 32.96
CA ASP A 198 -5.10 -2.02 32.33
C ASP A 198 -5.16 -1.50 30.89
N ALA A 199 -6.20 -0.75 30.53
CA ALA A 199 -6.28 -0.16 29.19
C ALA A 199 -5.09 0.80 28.99
N PRO A 200 -4.31 0.63 27.87
CA PRO A 200 -3.21 1.55 27.60
C PRO A 200 -3.75 2.97 27.35
N ALA A 201 -2.92 3.98 27.63
CA ALA A 201 -3.28 5.37 27.41
C ALA A 201 -3.62 5.64 25.92
N LEU A 202 -2.96 4.93 25.01
CA LEU A 202 -3.23 4.96 23.58
C LEU A 202 -3.07 3.56 23.00
N ILE A 203 -4.08 3.11 22.24
CA ILE A 203 -4.01 1.88 21.45
C ILE A 203 -4.76 2.05 20.14
N GLU A 204 -4.18 1.57 19.04
CA GLU A 204 -4.84 1.43 17.75
C GLU A 204 -5.14 -0.05 17.49
N VAL A 205 -6.42 -0.37 17.25
CA VAL A 205 -6.89 -1.70 16.86
C VAL A 205 -7.26 -1.68 15.40
N ARG A 206 -6.66 -2.56 14.60
CA ARG A 206 -6.94 -2.70 13.17
C ARG A 206 -7.81 -3.91 12.92
N GLY A 207 -8.70 -3.79 11.97
CA GLY A 207 -9.63 -4.86 11.63
C GLY A 207 -10.32 -4.63 10.30
N GLU A 208 -11.41 -5.39 10.10
CA GLU A 208 -12.20 -5.36 8.88
C GLU A 208 -13.67 -5.19 9.24
N VAL A 209 -14.35 -4.26 8.57
CA VAL A 209 -15.81 -4.10 8.64
C VAL A 209 -16.41 -4.71 7.40
N TYR A 210 -17.32 -5.66 7.55
CA TYR A 210 -17.90 -6.37 6.45
C TYR A 210 -19.41 -6.57 6.64
N PHE A 211 -20.11 -6.82 5.54
CA PHE A 211 -21.49 -7.23 5.55
C PHE A 211 -21.60 -8.76 5.47
N PRO A 212 -22.27 -9.42 6.40
CA PRO A 212 -22.71 -10.80 6.19
C PRO A 212 -23.61 -10.88 4.94
N VAL A 213 -23.44 -11.91 4.12
CA VAL A 213 -24.12 -12.06 2.82
C VAL A 213 -25.64 -11.90 2.94
N GLU A 214 -26.26 -12.51 3.97
CA GLU A 214 -27.69 -12.43 4.20
C GLU A 214 -28.16 -11.01 4.56
N ALA A 215 -27.40 -10.32 5.43
CA ALA A 215 -27.68 -8.93 5.82
C ALA A 215 -27.51 -7.97 4.63
N PHE A 216 -26.54 -8.20 3.76
CA PHE A 216 -26.36 -7.44 2.54
C PHE A 216 -27.53 -7.59 1.57
N ALA A 217 -28.01 -8.83 1.36
CA ALA A 217 -29.16 -9.09 0.52
C ALA A 217 -30.43 -8.41 1.05
N GLU A 218 -30.64 -8.40 2.38
CA GLU A 218 -31.75 -7.72 3.02
C GLU A 218 -31.66 -6.20 2.88
N PHE A 219 -30.47 -5.63 3.11
CA PHE A 219 -30.21 -4.22 2.94
C PHE A 219 -30.49 -3.74 1.51
N ASN A 220 -29.99 -4.48 0.51
CA ASN A 220 -30.25 -4.15 -0.90
C ASN A 220 -31.73 -4.19 -1.26
N ARG A 221 -32.48 -5.16 -0.74
CA ARG A 221 -33.93 -5.25 -0.96
C ARG A 221 -34.65 -4.03 -0.37
N ALA A 222 -34.32 -3.63 0.85
CA ALA A 222 -34.90 -2.46 1.48
C ALA A 222 -34.60 -1.18 0.68
N ARG A 223 -33.36 -1.02 0.18
CA ARG A 223 -32.96 0.10 -0.67
C ARG A 223 -33.74 0.16 -2.00
N GLN A 224 -33.97 -1.01 -2.63
CA GLN A 224 -34.76 -1.10 -3.87
C GLN A 224 -36.21 -0.69 -3.64
N GLU A 225 -36.81 -1.10 -2.52
CA GLU A 225 -38.19 -0.72 -2.14
C GLU A 225 -38.29 0.80 -1.89
N GLU A 226 -37.33 1.38 -1.19
CA GLU A 226 -37.26 2.84 -0.96
C GLU A 226 -37.14 3.63 -2.27
N ASN A 227 -36.28 3.18 -3.20
CA ASN A 227 -36.09 3.84 -4.49
C ASN A 227 -37.31 3.66 -5.42
N ALA A 228 -38.02 2.55 -5.33
CA ALA A 228 -39.25 2.32 -6.07
C ALA A 228 -40.45 3.15 -5.55
N ALA A 229 -40.37 3.59 -4.30
CA ALA A 229 -41.42 4.40 -3.66
C ALA A 229 -41.26 5.94 -3.90
N ARG A 230 -40.16 6.36 -4.55
CA ARG A 230 -39.84 7.75 -4.92
C ARG A 230 -40.18 8.00 -6.38
#